data_e64375de20051d1de5fc0ec4874efa97
#
_entry.id   e64375de20051d1de5fc0ec4874efa97
#
_cell.length_a   1.000
_cell.length_b   1.000
_cell.length_c   1.000
_cell.angle_alpha   90.00
_cell.angle_beta   90.00
_cell.angle_gamma   90.00
#
_symmetry.space_group_name_H-M   'P 1'
#
loop_
_entity.id
_entity.type
_entity.pdbx_description
1 polymer ?
#
loop_
_entity_poly.entity_id
_entity_poly.type
_entity_poly.pdbx_seq_one_letter_code
_entity_poly.pdbx_strand_id
1 'polypeptide(L)'
;MRIIIKENSRATLATWIENYTEKIQPKFSSHLFSQSDKTVLKTKEVAPTYDATAEDVDARLVLRDNFDAIFSKYPETLIFGEDSGNIGDVNQGLEGMQEKYGELRVADVGIREATILGQGIGMAMRGLRPIAEIQYLDYLLYAIQIMSDDLATLQYRTAGRQKAPLIIRTRGHRLEGVWHSGSPMGMIINAIRGIHVLVPRNMTKAAGFYNTLLETDEPALVVECLNGYRLKEKMPTNLGEFKTPIGVVETIKTGTDITLVSYGSTLRLVEQAANELESVGISAEIIDIQSLLPFDINHDIVKSVAKTNRLLVIDEDVPGGASAYILQEIVENQNAYKHLDSAPQTLTSKAHRPAYGTDGDYFSKPSAEDIFEKVYAIMNEANPTKYPNLY
;
A
#
# COMPACT_ATOMS: atom_id res chain seq x y z
N MET A 1 -34.58 -23.48 -3.46
CA MET A 1 -36.01 -23.83 -3.76
C MET A 1 -36.25 -23.65 -5.26
N ARG A 2 -36.36 -24.76 -6.05
CA ARG A 2 -36.72 -24.65 -7.48
C ARG A 2 -38.23 -24.46 -7.57
N ILE A 3 -38.68 -23.25 -7.85
CA ILE A 3 -40.09 -22.94 -8.11
C ILE A 3 -40.36 -23.35 -9.56
N ILE A 4 -41.28 -24.31 -9.79
CA ILE A 4 -41.77 -24.65 -11.12
C ILE A 4 -42.83 -23.60 -11.48
N ILE A 5 -42.43 -22.61 -12.32
CA ILE A 5 -43.30 -21.53 -12.77
C ILE A 5 -43.68 -21.80 -14.22
N LYS A 6 -44.96 -21.53 -14.60
CA LYS A 6 -45.42 -21.63 -16.00
C LYS A 6 -44.59 -20.71 -16.91
N GLU A 7 -44.36 -21.13 -18.18
CA GLU A 7 -43.42 -20.47 -19.11
C GLU A 7 -43.57 -18.96 -19.23
N ASN A 8 -44.79 -18.45 -19.36
CA ASN A 8 -45.07 -16.99 -19.43
C ASN A 8 -44.78 -16.24 -18.13
N SER A 9 -44.74 -16.91 -16.99
CA SER A 9 -44.43 -16.31 -15.69
C SER A 9 -42.92 -16.30 -15.43
N ARG A 10 -42.14 -17.16 -16.13
CA ARG A 10 -40.68 -17.23 -15.99
C ARG A 10 -40.02 -15.97 -16.56
N ALA A 11 -40.40 -15.55 -17.76
CA ALA A 11 -39.85 -14.34 -18.38
C ALA A 11 -40.15 -13.09 -17.54
N THR A 12 -41.38 -12.94 -17.07
CA THR A 12 -41.79 -11.80 -16.21
C THR A 12 -41.04 -11.80 -14.87
N LEU A 13 -40.84 -12.98 -14.27
CA LEU A 13 -40.09 -13.10 -13.02
C LEU A 13 -38.60 -12.85 -13.22
N ALA A 14 -38.02 -13.33 -14.34
CA ALA A 14 -36.61 -13.09 -14.68
C ALA A 14 -36.37 -11.58 -14.83
N THR A 15 -37.17 -10.90 -15.62
CA THR A 15 -37.09 -9.45 -15.80
C THR A 15 -37.27 -8.69 -14.48
N TRP A 16 -38.21 -9.14 -13.62
CA TRP A 16 -38.39 -8.52 -12.30
C TRP A 16 -37.15 -8.75 -11.40
N ILE A 17 -36.58 -9.95 -11.40
CA ILE A 17 -35.37 -10.25 -10.62
C ILE A 17 -34.21 -9.40 -11.10
N GLU A 18 -33.99 -9.29 -12.41
CA GLU A 18 -32.95 -8.44 -13.01
C GLU A 18 -33.10 -6.98 -12.58
N ASN A 19 -34.28 -6.39 -12.82
CA ASN A 19 -34.59 -5.01 -12.44
C ASN A 19 -34.47 -4.77 -10.93
N TYR A 20 -34.93 -5.73 -10.12
CA TYR A 20 -34.84 -5.61 -8.67
C TYR A 20 -33.39 -5.74 -8.19
N THR A 21 -32.61 -6.67 -8.73
CA THR A 21 -31.21 -6.84 -8.42
C THR A 21 -30.42 -5.58 -8.76
N GLU A 22 -30.61 -5.03 -9.95
CA GLU A 22 -29.98 -3.78 -10.40
C GLU A 22 -30.32 -2.61 -9.47
N LYS A 23 -31.59 -2.52 -9.04
CA LYS A 23 -32.06 -1.49 -8.10
C LYS A 23 -31.47 -1.61 -6.70
N ILE A 24 -31.27 -2.82 -6.18
CA ILE A 24 -30.83 -3.04 -4.81
C ILE A 24 -29.32 -3.17 -4.68
N GLN A 25 -28.63 -3.62 -5.74
CA GLN A 25 -27.18 -3.84 -5.72
C GLN A 25 -26.37 -2.64 -5.19
N PRO A 26 -26.63 -1.38 -5.59
CA PRO A 26 -25.92 -0.23 -5.04
C PRO A 26 -26.10 -0.04 -3.53
N LYS A 27 -27.10 -0.69 -2.92
CA LYS A 27 -27.36 -0.57 -1.48
C LYS A 27 -26.51 -1.51 -0.62
N PHE A 28 -25.92 -2.55 -1.22
CA PHE A 28 -25.18 -3.56 -0.45
C PHE A 28 -23.77 -3.12 -0.08
N SER A 29 -23.12 -2.31 -0.90
CA SER A 29 -21.75 -1.81 -0.63
C SER A 29 -21.67 -0.29 -0.69
N SER A 30 -22.83 0.38 -0.77
CA SER A 30 -22.87 1.84 -0.82
C SER A 30 -22.26 2.43 0.46
N HIS A 31 -21.47 3.48 0.28
CA HIS A 31 -20.80 4.18 1.37
C HIS A 31 -19.73 3.37 2.14
N LEU A 32 -19.28 2.23 1.62
CA LEU A 32 -18.09 1.58 2.17
C LEU A 32 -16.87 2.52 2.02
N PHE A 33 -16.80 3.17 0.85
CA PHE A 33 -15.86 4.24 0.55
C PHE A 33 -16.63 5.52 0.21
N SER A 34 -15.95 6.67 0.14
CA SER A 34 -16.58 7.95 -0.11
C SER A 34 -17.21 8.01 -1.51
N GLN A 35 -18.46 8.50 -1.56
CA GLN A 35 -19.16 8.82 -2.82
C GLN A 35 -19.18 10.33 -3.11
N SER A 36 -18.40 11.11 -2.34
CA SER A 36 -18.31 12.57 -2.52
C SER A 36 -17.28 12.96 -3.57
N ASP A 37 -17.16 14.27 -3.83
CA ASP A 37 -16.09 14.79 -4.67
C ASP A 37 -14.72 14.76 -4.00
N LYS A 38 -14.67 14.45 -2.69
CA LYS A 38 -13.43 14.28 -1.91
C LYS A 38 -12.99 12.83 -1.77
N THR A 39 -13.49 11.92 -2.62
CA THR A 39 -12.96 10.55 -2.65
C THR A 39 -11.51 10.53 -3.15
N VAL A 40 -10.72 9.62 -2.58
CA VAL A 40 -9.31 9.43 -3.00
C VAL A 40 -9.17 9.12 -4.50
N LEU A 41 -10.18 8.50 -5.10
CA LEU A 41 -10.17 8.11 -6.53
C LEU A 41 -10.22 9.29 -7.50
N LYS A 42 -10.57 10.49 -7.03
CA LYS A 42 -10.62 11.72 -7.85
C LYS A 42 -9.36 12.57 -7.74
N THR A 43 -8.42 12.21 -6.88
CA THR A 43 -7.19 12.95 -6.70
C THR A 43 -6.27 12.74 -7.91
N LYS A 44 -5.84 13.84 -8.51
CA LYS A 44 -4.89 13.83 -9.61
C LYS A 44 -3.46 13.85 -9.09
N GLU A 45 -2.58 13.18 -9.81
CA GLU A 45 -1.15 13.25 -9.55
C GLU A 45 -0.64 14.70 -9.72
N VAL A 46 0.22 15.08 -8.80
CA VAL A 46 1.08 16.26 -8.91
C VAL A 46 2.50 15.79 -8.68
N ALA A 47 3.31 15.80 -9.71
CA ALA A 47 4.68 15.31 -9.62
C ALA A 47 5.52 16.14 -8.64
N PRO A 48 6.46 15.53 -7.90
CA PRO A 48 7.49 16.28 -7.19
C PRO A 48 8.39 16.99 -8.19
N THR A 49 8.74 18.25 -7.87
CA THR A 49 9.67 19.08 -8.66
C THR A 49 10.99 19.20 -7.93
N TYR A 50 12.08 19.33 -8.67
CA TYR A 50 13.43 19.37 -8.12
C TYR A 50 14.23 20.49 -8.78
N ASP A 51 15.04 21.16 -7.99
CA ASP A 51 16.05 22.06 -8.54
C ASP A 51 17.14 21.28 -9.27
N ALA A 52 17.76 21.89 -10.28
CA ALA A 52 18.87 21.26 -11.02
C ALA A 52 20.06 20.89 -10.10
N THR A 53 20.21 21.60 -8.99
CA THR A 53 21.25 21.42 -7.97
C THR A 53 20.72 20.73 -6.69
N ALA A 54 19.55 20.08 -6.76
CA ALA A 54 18.97 19.41 -5.59
C ALA A 54 19.93 18.37 -5.02
N GLU A 55 20.27 18.52 -3.75
CA GLU A 55 21.13 17.59 -3.02
C GLU A 55 20.36 16.34 -2.58
N ASP A 56 21.08 15.24 -2.50
CA ASP A 56 20.57 13.99 -1.91
C ASP A 56 20.63 14.10 -0.38
N VAL A 57 19.48 14.02 0.26
CA VAL A 57 19.32 14.09 1.73
C VAL A 57 18.90 12.73 2.29
N ASP A 58 18.99 12.55 3.60
CA ASP A 58 18.32 11.44 4.25
C ASP A 58 16.81 11.55 4.01
N ALA A 59 16.19 10.49 3.52
CA ALA A 59 14.78 10.49 3.12
C ALA A 59 13.81 10.91 4.24
N ARG A 60 14.19 10.69 5.51
CA ARG A 60 13.45 11.22 6.68
C ARG A 60 13.25 12.74 6.63
N LEU A 61 14.20 13.48 6.04
CA LEU A 61 14.11 14.92 5.91
C LEU A 61 13.05 15.36 4.90
N VAL A 62 12.83 14.56 3.86
CA VAL A 62 11.72 14.78 2.92
C VAL A 62 10.38 14.70 3.65
N LEU A 63 10.20 13.67 4.51
CA LEU A 63 9.00 13.55 5.35
C LEU A 63 8.87 14.71 6.34
N ARG A 64 9.92 15.01 7.09
CA ARG A 64 9.94 16.09 8.08
C ARG A 64 9.54 17.43 7.47
N ASP A 65 10.16 17.80 6.37
CA ASP A 65 9.93 19.09 5.74
C ASP A 65 8.56 19.13 5.03
N ASN A 66 8.07 17.97 4.55
CA ASN A 66 6.70 17.86 4.06
C ASN A 66 5.65 17.98 5.19
N PHE A 67 5.90 17.41 6.37
CA PHE A 67 5.04 17.62 7.54
C PHE A 67 5.07 19.07 8.01
N ASP A 68 6.21 19.74 7.94
CA ASP A 68 6.31 21.18 8.22
C ASP A 68 5.40 21.99 7.29
N ALA A 69 5.44 21.70 5.99
CA ALA A 69 4.56 22.33 5.01
C ALA A 69 3.07 22.02 5.28
N ILE A 70 2.74 20.76 5.63
CA ILE A 70 1.38 20.32 5.99
C ILE A 70 0.87 21.09 7.22
N PHE A 71 1.64 21.13 8.32
CA PHE A 71 1.21 21.81 9.55
C PHE A 71 1.06 23.32 9.36
N SER A 72 1.85 23.92 8.49
CA SER A 72 1.70 25.33 8.12
C SER A 72 0.44 25.60 7.31
N LYS A 73 0.08 24.68 6.41
CA LYS A 73 -1.05 24.82 5.47
C LYS A 73 -2.41 24.45 6.10
N TYR A 74 -2.44 23.41 6.96
CA TYR A 74 -3.66 22.84 7.53
C TYR A 74 -3.65 22.99 9.06
N PRO A 75 -4.26 24.05 9.62
CA PRO A 75 -4.28 24.27 11.07
C PRO A 75 -5.04 23.18 11.85
N GLU A 76 -5.98 22.46 11.21
CA GLU A 76 -6.73 21.36 11.78
C GLU A 76 -5.95 20.03 11.83
N THR A 77 -4.77 19.98 11.19
CA THR A 77 -3.94 18.75 11.19
C THR A 77 -3.09 18.65 12.45
N LEU A 78 -3.09 17.49 13.03
CA LEU A 78 -2.28 17.14 14.20
C LEU A 78 -1.76 15.70 14.06
N ILE A 79 -0.64 15.41 14.71
CA ILE A 79 -0.06 14.07 14.78
C ILE A 79 0.21 13.69 16.23
N PHE A 80 -0.03 12.44 16.57
CA PHE A 80 0.24 11.93 17.91
C PHE A 80 0.48 10.41 17.86
N GLY A 81 1.32 9.95 18.75
CA GLY A 81 1.72 8.55 18.89
C GLY A 81 2.78 8.41 19.97
N GLU A 82 3.34 7.21 20.11
CA GLU A 82 4.51 6.99 20.93
C GLU A 82 5.72 7.69 20.31
N ASP A 83 6.45 8.47 21.12
CA ASP A 83 7.67 9.16 20.69
C ASP A 83 7.48 10.10 19.47
N SER A 84 6.25 10.41 19.07
CA SER A 84 5.99 11.30 17.92
C SER A 84 6.34 12.77 18.20
N GLY A 85 6.28 13.18 19.46
CA GLY A 85 6.47 14.55 19.92
C GLY A 85 7.93 14.93 20.17
N ASN A 86 8.41 14.71 21.38
CA ASN A 86 9.68 15.25 21.87
C ASN A 86 10.90 14.84 21.03
N ILE A 87 11.02 13.57 20.68
CA ILE A 87 12.13 13.08 19.85
C ILE A 87 11.85 13.13 18.34
N GLY A 88 10.61 13.43 17.96
CA GLY A 88 10.22 13.54 16.56
C GLY A 88 10.10 12.21 15.81
N ASP A 89 9.53 11.21 16.46
CA ASP A 89 9.44 9.77 16.16
C ASP A 89 10.78 9.01 16.20
N VAL A 90 10.72 7.69 16.29
CA VAL A 90 11.91 6.81 16.41
C VAL A 90 12.87 6.89 15.21
N ASN A 91 12.40 7.38 14.06
CA ASN A 91 13.20 7.59 12.85
C ASN A 91 13.44 9.08 12.56
N GLN A 92 12.94 9.98 13.42
CA GLN A 92 13.13 11.43 13.33
C GLN A 92 12.49 12.06 12.08
N GLY A 93 11.40 11.49 11.59
CA GLY A 93 10.60 12.09 10.50
C GLY A 93 9.74 13.28 10.96
N LEU A 94 9.72 13.58 12.27
CA LEU A 94 9.01 14.71 12.90
C LEU A 94 9.93 15.57 13.77
N GLU A 95 11.25 15.41 13.62
CA GLU A 95 12.26 16.13 14.43
C GLU A 95 12.01 17.65 14.43
N GLY A 96 11.91 18.25 15.62
CA GLY A 96 11.66 19.68 15.81
C GLY A 96 10.21 20.13 15.63
N MET A 97 9.29 19.25 15.20
CA MET A 97 7.91 19.67 14.92
C MET A 97 7.12 20.02 16.17
N GLN A 98 7.34 19.31 17.30
CA GLN A 98 6.69 19.66 18.56
C GLN A 98 7.13 21.04 19.08
N GLU A 99 8.42 21.34 19.01
CA GLU A 99 8.94 22.67 19.39
C GLU A 99 8.31 23.79 18.56
N LYS A 100 8.14 23.56 17.26
CA LYS A 100 7.62 24.55 16.32
C LYS A 100 6.10 24.75 16.40
N TYR A 101 5.33 23.65 16.54
CA TYR A 101 3.86 23.68 16.43
C TYR A 101 3.13 23.44 17.76
N GLY A 102 3.86 23.10 18.81
CA GLY A 102 3.34 22.87 20.17
C GLY A 102 2.78 21.47 20.39
N GLU A 103 2.71 21.08 21.66
CA GLU A 103 2.29 19.74 22.14
C GLU A 103 0.84 19.38 21.79
N LEU A 104 -0.03 20.34 21.51
CA LEU A 104 -1.41 20.05 21.09
C LEU A 104 -1.49 19.58 19.64
N ARG A 105 -0.49 19.89 18.83
CA ARG A 105 -0.47 19.52 17.42
C ARG A 105 0.49 18.37 17.10
N VAL A 106 1.57 18.24 17.87
CA VAL A 106 2.55 17.17 17.74
C VAL A 106 2.80 16.59 19.13
N ALA A 107 2.18 15.46 19.45
CA ALA A 107 2.07 14.98 20.80
C ALA A 107 2.63 13.57 21.00
N ASP A 108 3.26 13.38 22.14
CA ASP A 108 3.52 12.07 22.70
C ASP A 108 2.28 11.56 23.45
N VAL A 109 2.00 10.26 23.36
CA VAL A 109 0.92 9.61 24.08
C VAL A 109 1.38 8.29 24.70
N GLY A 110 0.59 7.74 25.62
CA GLY A 110 0.91 6.46 26.26
C GLY A 110 0.81 5.27 25.29
N ILE A 111 1.52 4.21 25.62
CA ILE A 111 1.62 2.96 24.85
C ILE A 111 0.29 2.20 24.92
N ARG A 112 -0.61 2.48 23.99
CA ARG A 112 -1.88 1.74 23.82
C ARG A 112 -2.50 2.04 22.44
N GLU A 113 -2.21 1.22 21.48
CA GLU A 113 -2.56 1.41 20.07
C GLU A 113 -4.07 1.53 19.84
N ALA A 114 -4.86 0.72 20.53
CA ALA A 114 -6.32 0.81 20.47
C ALA A 114 -6.84 2.18 20.95
N THR A 115 -6.22 2.77 21.99
CA THR A 115 -6.57 4.11 22.48
C THR A 115 -6.13 5.20 21.51
N ILE A 116 -4.93 5.08 20.95
CA ILE A 116 -4.42 6.01 19.94
C ILE A 116 -5.40 6.10 18.76
N LEU A 117 -5.82 4.96 18.21
CA LEU A 117 -6.77 4.96 17.10
C LEU A 117 -8.16 5.43 17.50
N GLY A 118 -8.69 5.02 18.65
CA GLY A 118 -9.97 5.48 19.16
C GLY A 118 -10.00 7.01 19.35
N GLN A 119 -8.94 7.61 19.84
CA GLN A 119 -8.76 9.05 19.95
C GLN A 119 -8.76 9.71 18.57
N GLY A 120 -8.01 9.15 17.61
CA GLY A 120 -7.98 9.63 16.23
C GLY A 120 -9.34 9.61 15.55
N ILE A 121 -10.11 8.53 15.71
CA ILE A 121 -11.49 8.42 15.20
C ILE A 121 -12.36 9.55 15.77
N GLY A 122 -12.32 9.75 17.09
CA GLY A 122 -13.10 10.80 17.76
C GLY A 122 -12.76 12.20 17.27
N MET A 123 -11.46 12.51 17.12
CA MET A 123 -10.98 13.79 16.59
C MET A 123 -11.41 14.01 15.14
N ALA A 124 -11.26 12.99 14.28
CA ALA A 124 -11.67 13.07 12.87
C ALA A 124 -13.18 13.29 12.71
N MET A 125 -13.99 12.62 13.52
CA MET A 125 -15.46 12.82 13.55
C MET A 125 -15.86 14.24 13.99
N ARG A 126 -14.96 14.95 14.67
CA ARG A 126 -15.18 16.34 15.11
C ARG A 126 -14.58 17.39 14.16
N GLY A 127 -14.08 16.98 13.00
CA GLY A 127 -13.61 17.86 11.94
C GLY A 127 -12.10 18.17 11.97
N LEU A 128 -11.34 17.55 12.88
CA LEU A 128 -9.90 17.61 12.83
C LEU A 128 -9.33 16.66 11.76
N ARG A 129 -8.07 16.84 11.42
CA ARG A 129 -7.33 15.99 10.48
C ARG A 129 -6.20 15.25 11.19
N PRO A 130 -6.54 14.25 12.03
CA PRO A 130 -5.56 13.55 12.82
C PRO A 130 -4.72 12.58 11.97
N ILE A 131 -3.43 12.52 12.31
CA ILE A 131 -2.51 11.47 11.93
C ILE A 131 -2.19 10.71 13.21
N ALA A 132 -2.73 9.49 13.34
CA ALA A 132 -2.48 8.63 14.51
C ALA A 132 -1.33 7.68 14.17
N GLU A 133 -0.25 7.78 14.93
CA GLU A 133 0.94 6.96 14.70
C GLU A 133 0.93 5.71 15.58
N ILE A 134 1.07 4.56 14.94
CA ILE A 134 1.42 3.29 15.55
C ILE A 134 2.89 3.03 15.22
N GLN A 135 3.72 2.88 16.24
CA GLN A 135 5.16 2.93 16.10
C GLN A 135 5.74 1.91 15.11
N TYR A 136 5.22 0.67 15.10
CA TYR A 136 5.62 -0.37 14.14
C TYR A 136 4.42 -1.17 13.64
N LEU A 137 4.51 -1.70 12.44
CA LEU A 137 3.45 -2.45 11.78
C LEU A 137 2.99 -3.68 12.59
N ASP A 138 3.91 -4.36 13.26
CA ASP A 138 3.57 -5.49 14.13
C ASP A 138 2.64 -5.11 15.29
N TYR A 139 2.74 -3.89 15.79
CA TYR A 139 1.90 -3.40 16.89
C TYR A 139 0.49 -2.99 16.42
N LEU A 140 0.30 -2.83 15.12
CA LEU A 140 -1.04 -2.57 14.56
C LEU A 140 -2.05 -3.64 14.96
N LEU A 141 -1.60 -4.88 15.24
CA LEU A 141 -2.46 -5.97 15.69
C LEU A 141 -3.22 -5.63 16.98
N TYR A 142 -2.66 -4.80 17.87
CA TYR A 142 -3.35 -4.35 19.08
C TYR A 142 -4.49 -3.36 18.82
N ALA A 143 -4.59 -2.84 17.61
CA ALA A 143 -5.61 -1.89 17.19
C ALA A 143 -6.50 -2.42 16.05
N ILE A 144 -6.24 -3.62 15.53
CA ILE A 144 -6.92 -4.14 14.33
C ILE A 144 -8.46 -4.22 14.52
N GLN A 145 -8.93 -4.52 15.71
CA GLN A 145 -10.37 -4.55 16.01
C GLN A 145 -10.99 -3.15 15.86
N ILE A 146 -10.37 -2.13 16.42
CA ILE A 146 -10.84 -0.74 16.33
C ILE A 146 -10.81 -0.25 14.87
N MET A 147 -9.81 -0.68 14.09
CA MET A 147 -9.74 -0.39 12.66
C MET A 147 -10.89 -1.07 11.90
N SER A 148 -11.10 -2.35 12.14
CA SER A 148 -12.10 -3.17 11.43
C SER A 148 -13.53 -2.77 11.79
N ASP A 149 -13.85 -2.72 13.09
CA ASP A 149 -15.23 -2.58 13.55
C ASP A 149 -15.67 -1.11 13.63
N ASP A 150 -14.82 -0.23 14.14
CA ASP A 150 -15.20 1.15 14.38
C ASP A 150 -14.91 2.06 13.19
N LEU A 151 -13.66 2.07 12.70
CA LEU A 151 -13.25 2.99 11.64
C LEU A 151 -13.76 2.56 10.26
N ALA A 152 -13.46 1.33 9.84
CA ALA A 152 -13.79 0.83 8.51
C ALA A 152 -15.30 0.81 8.22
N THR A 153 -16.12 0.55 9.25
CA THR A 153 -17.57 0.46 9.08
C THR A 153 -18.33 1.78 9.28
N LEU A 154 -17.68 2.82 9.81
CA LEU A 154 -18.35 4.05 10.23
C LEU A 154 -19.17 4.67 9.11
N GLN A 155 -18.59 4.87 7.96
CA GLN A 155 -19.24 5.48 6.82
C GLN A 155 -20.36 4.58 6.26
N TYR A 156 -20.10 3.27 6.15
CA TYR A 156 -21.07 2.29 5.70
C TYR A 156 -22.32 2.22 6.62
N ARG A 157 -22.12 1.98 7.93
CA ARG A 157 -23.22 1.82 8.90
C ARG A 157 -24.04 3.09 9.12
N THR A 158 -23.50 4.26 8.75
CA THR A 158 -24.22 5.54 8.84
C THR A 158 -24.73 6.04 7.49
N ALA A 159 -24.62 5.24 6.42
CA ALA A 159 -24.98 5.61 5.06
C ALA A 159 -24.34 6.95 4.63
N GLY A 160 -23.06 7.10 4.87
CA GLY A 160 -22.26 8.27 4.50
C GLY A 160 -22.46 9.51 5.36
N ARG A 161 -23.30 9.45 6.41
CA ARG A 161 -23.61 10.62 7.26
C ARG A 161 -22.52 10.97 8.26
N GLN A 162 -21.69 10.01 8.63
CA GLN A 162 -20.52 10.22 9.48
C GLN A 162 -19.26 9.76 8.75
N LYS A 163 -18.21 10.53 8.88
CA LYS A 163 -16.91 10.26 8.31
C LYS A 163 -15.82 10.48 9.36
N ALA A 164 -14.75 9.73 9.27
CA ALA A 164 -13.56 9.91 10.09
C ALA A 164 -12.33 9.81 9.21
N PRO A 165 -11.93 10.90 8.53
CA PRO A 165 -10.76 10.93 7.67
C PRO A 165 -9.46 10.91 8.50
N LEU A 166 -9.26 9.80 9.20
CA LEU A 166 -8.09 9.49 9.99
C LEU A 166 -6.99 8.92 9.11
N ILE A 167 -5.79 9.47 9.22
CA ILE A 167 -4.60 8.87 8.65
C ILE A 167 -3.92 8.05 9.75
N ILE A 168 -3.77 6.76 9.52
CA ILE A 168 -3.01 5.87 10.39
C ILE A 168 -1.62 5.77 9.79
N ARG A 169 -0.62 6.26 10.51
CA ARG A 169 0.79 6.18 10.13
C ARG A 169 1.44 5.03 10.87
N THR A 170 2.14 4.17 10.16
CA THR A 170 3.02 3.18 10.78
C THR A 170 4.23 2.93 9.90
N ARG A 171 5.21 2.25 10.42
CA ARG A 171 6.39 1.83 9.70
C ARG A 171 6.60 0.33 9.84
N GLY A 172 6.98 -0.27 8.76
CA GLY A 172 7.18 -1.70 8.67
C GLY A 172 7.76 -2.03 7.31
N HIS A 173 7.54 -3.26 6.89
CA HIS A 173 8.01 -3.72 5.62
C HIS A 173 9.54 -3.67 5.55
N ARG A 174 10.12 -4.81 5.90
CA ARG A 174 11.55 -5.10 5.89
C ARG A 174 12.37 -4.40 6.97
N LEU A 175 12.33 -4.97 8.15
CA LEU A 175 13.25 -4.69 9.24
C LEU A 175 13.81 -6.01 9.78
N GLU A 176 14.97 -5.92 10.39
CA GLU A 176 15.64 -7.04 11.05
C GLU A 176 15.05 -7.35 12.43
N GLY A 177 15.06 -8.62 12.79
CA GLY A 177 14.69 -9.12 14.10
C GLY A 177 13.24 -9.53 14.25
N VAL A 178 12.97 -10.40 15.23
CA VAL A 178 11.70 -11.11 15.40
C VAL A 178 10.51 -10.19 15.78
N TRP A 179 10.78 -9.02 16.37
CA TRP A 179 9.76 -8.13 16.91
C TRP A 179 9.23 -7.11 15.91
N HIS A 180 10.01 -6.75 14.88
CA HIS A 180 9.73 -5.66 13.97
C HIS A 180 9.87 -6.07 12.49
N SER A 181 9.82 -7.35 12.23
CA SER A 181 10.02 -7.90 10.87
C SER A 181 8.75 -8.44 10.25
N GLY A 182 7.62 -8.29 10.93
CA GLY A 182 6.33 -8.72 10.40
C GLY A 182 5.89 -7.89 9.21
N SER A 183 5.27 -8.55 8.24
CA SER A 183 4.63 -7.93 7.10
C SER A 183 3.25 -8.56 6.88
N PRO A 184 2.33 -8.49 7.87
CA PRO A 184 1.07 -9.21 7.84
C PRO A 184 0.03 -8.53 6.93
N MET A 185 0.44 -8.13 5.72
CA MET A 185 -0.39 -7.33 4.83
C MET A 185 -1.63 -8.08 4.35
N GLY A 186 -1.53 -9.39 4.11
CA GLY A 186 -2.68 -10.21 3.74
C GLY A 186 -3.77 -10.24 4.80
N MET A 187 -3.39 -10.30 6.09
CA MET A 187 -4.35 -10.19 7.19
C MET A 187 -4.96 -8.78 7.24
N ILE A 188 -4.14 -7.73 7.14
CA ILE A 188 -4.57 -6.34 7.23
C ILE A 188 -5.60 -6.03 6.15
N ILE A 189 -5.30 -6.26 4.88
CA ILE A 189 -6.19 -5.95 3.76
C ILE A 189 -7.52 -6.69 3.83
N ASN A 190 -7.54 -7.90 4.40
CA ASN A 190 -8.77 -8.67 4.59
C ASN A 190 -9.60 -8.19 5.78
N ALA A 191 -8.97 -7.67 6.84
CA ALA A 191 -9.66 -7.23 8.06
C ALA A 191 -10.27 -5.83 7.95
N ILE A 192 -9.67 -4.89 7.21
CA ILE A 192 -9.97 -3.46 7.30
C ILE A 192 -10.69 -2.88 6.06
N ARG A 193 -11.57 -3.64 5.43
CA ARG A 193 -12.34 -3.16 4.27
C ARG A 193 -13.13 -1.89 4.61
N GLY A 194 -12.87 -0.82 3.91
CA GLY A 194 -13.38 0.53 4.18
C GLY A 194 -12.27 1.50 4.62
N ILE A 195 -11.03 1.03 4.72
CA ILE A 195 -9.84 1.85 4.93
C ILE A 195 -8.89 1.62 3.74
N HIS A 196 -8.32 2.68 3.20
CA HIS A 196 -7.31 2.57 2.15
C HIS A 196 -5.98 2.06 2.73
N VAL A 197 -5.24 1.25 1.98
CA VAL A 197 -3.95 0.68 2.41
C VAL A 197 -2.88 1.04 1.43
N LEU A 198 -1.94 1.87 1.87
CA LEU A 198 -0.90 2.50 1.06
C LEU A 198 0.48 2.06 1.56
N VAL A 199 1.32 1.58 0.66
CA VAL A 199 2.67 1.09 1.01
C VAL A 199 3.68 1.74 0.05
N PRO A 200 4.08 2.98 0.32
CA PRO A 200 5.02 3.72 -0.53
C PRO A 200 6.39 3.06 -0.54
N ARG A 201 7.07 3.03 -1.69
CA ARG A 201 8.42 2.47 -1.82
C ARG A 201 9.53 3.35 -1.23
N ASN A 202 9.26 4.64 -1.03
CA ASN A 202 10.21 5.61 -0.51
C ASN A 202 9.49 6.77 0.19
N MET A 203 10.24 7.69 0.82
CA MET A 203 9.65 8.75 1.62
C MET A 203 9.05 9.88 0.78
N THR A 204 9.52 10.11 -0.44
CA THR A 204 8.87 11.03 -1.38
C THR A 204 7.48 10.54 -1.73
N LYS A 205 7.29 9.24 -2.04
CA LYS A 205 5.96 8.69 -2.29
C LYS A 205 5.06 8.73 -1.04
N ALA A 206 5.63 8.48 0.14
CA ALA A 206 4.91 8.60 1.41
C ALA A 206 4.40 10.04 1.63
N ALA A 207 5.27 11.04 1.46
CA ALA A 207 4.92 12.45 1.55
C ALA A 207 3.79 12.83 0.57
N GLY A 208 3.88 12.33 -0.67
CA GLY A 208 2.82 12.52 -1.67
C GLY A 208 1.48 11.90 -1.27
N PHE A 209 1.49 10.74 -0.59
CA PHE A 209 0.27 10.15 -0.04
C PHE A 209 -0.34 10.98 1.09
N TYR A 210 0.46 11.52 2.01
CA TYR A 210 -0.06 12.41 3.05
C TYR A 210 -0.72 13.65 2.44
N ASN A 211 -0.08 14.28 1.45
CA ASN A 211 -0.65 15.43 0.75
C ASN A 211 -1.98 15.08 0.05
N THR A 212 -2.07 13.90 -0.59
CA THR A 212 -3.29 13.39 -1.21
C THR A 212 -4.39 13.19 -0.16
N LEU A 213 -4.08 12.49 0.92
CA LEU A 213 -5.06 12.12 1.95
C LEU A 213 -5.64 13.34 2.66
N LEU A 214 -4.88 14.41 2.88
CA LEU A 214 -5.37 15.61 3.54
C LEU A 214 -6.41 16.38 2.72
N GLU A 215 -6.50 16.16 1.42
CA GLU A 215 -7.56 16.73 0.57
C GLU A 215 -8.81 15.83 0.45
N THR A 216 -8.77 14.63 0.98
CA THR A 216 -9.84 13.63 0.88
C THR A 216 -10.60 13.46 2.20
N ASP A 217 -11.69 12.72 2.20
CA ASP A 217 -12.56 12.53 3.37
C ASP A 217 -12.66 11.06 3.81
N GLU A 218 -11.66 10.26 3.49
CA GLU A 218 -11.60 8.82 3.75
C GLU A 218 -10.44 8.45 4.68
N PRO A 219 -10.60 7.40 5.51
CA PRO A 219 -9.51 6.91 6.34
C PRO A 219 -8.50 6.11 5.50
N ALA A 220 -7.22 6.19 5.89
CA ALA A 220 -6.17 5.42 5.26
C ALA A 220 -5.11 4.95 6.26
N LEU A 221 -4.50 3.80 5.96
CA LEU A 221 -3.28 3.29 6.56
C LEU A 221 -2.12 3.56 5.61
N VAL A 222 -1.09 4.23 6.08
CA VAL A 222 0.18 4.45 5.36
C VAL A 222 1.26 3.64 6.07
N VAL A 223 1.85 2.68 5.37
CA VAL A 223 2.94 1.83 5.87
C VAL A 223 4.25 2.30 5.26
N GLU A 224 4.98 3.13 5.97
CA GLU A 224 6.28 3.65 5.53
C GLU A 224 7.36 2.57 5.57
N CYS A 225 8.26 2.57 4.58
CA CYS A 225 9.39 1.64 4.52
C CYS A 225 10.36 1.88 5.68
N LEU A 226 10.42 0.97 6.65
CA LEU A 226 11.23 1.13 7.85
C LEU A 226 12.73 1.31 7.53
N ASN A 227 13.24 0.57 6.56
CA ASN A 227 14.63 0.69 6.10
C ASN A 227 14.83 1.83 5.07
N GLY A 228 13.83 2.70 4.87
CA GLY A 228 13.87 3.80 3.90
C GLY A 228 14.41 5.12 4.45
N TYR A 229 14.23 5.40 5.73
CA TYR A 229 14.45 6.73 6.33
C TYR A 229 15.88 7.29 6.16
N ARG A 230 16.89 6.46 6.12
CA ARG A 230 18.31 6.85 5.96
C ARG A 230 18.83 6.67 4.53
N LEU A 231 17.99 6.20 3.62
CA LEU A 231 18.34 6.20 2.21
C LEU A 231 18.39 7.62 1.67
N LYS A 232 19.09 7.80 0.56
CA LYS A 232 19.23 9.12 -0.05
C LYS A 232 18.12 9.34 -1.07
N GLU A 233 17.43 10.47 -0.92
CA GLU A 233 16.44 10.97 -1.85
C GLU A 233 16.67 12.45 -2.12
N LYS A 234 16.32 12.92 -3.32
CA LYS A 234 16.39 14.34 -3.64
C LYS A 234 15.28 15.08 -2.91
N MET A 235 15.60 16.24 -2.35
CA MET A 235 14.62 17.11 -1.69
C MET A 235 13.72 17.77 -2.74
N PRO A 236 12.38 17.51 -2.72
CA PRO A 236 11.43 18.18 -3.60
C PRO A 236 11.30 19.67 -3.25
N THR A 237 11.07 20.51 -4.25
CA THR A 237 10.84 21.96 -4.07
C THR A 237 9.39 22.32 -3.78
N ASN A 238 8.45 21.47 -4.12
CA ASN A 238 7.00 21.68 -3.94
C ASN A 238 6.43 20.85 -2.77
N LEU A 239 7.11 20.88 -1.62
CA LEU A 239 6.67 20.23 -0.39
C LEU A 239 5.25 20.67 0.01
N GLY A 240 4.44 19.74 0.48
CA GLY A 240 3.02 19.97 0.81
C GLY A 240 2.09 20.13 -0.39
N GLU A 241 2.59 20.03 -1.63
CA GLU A 241 1.80 20.23 -2.86
C GLU A 241 1.80 19.03 -3.79
N PHE A 242 2.94 18.30 -3.93
CA PHE A 242 2.98 17.12 -4.79
C PHE A 242 2.12 15.99 -4.21
N LYS A 243 1.52 15.18 -5.07
CA LYS A 243 0.53 14.16 -4.70
C LYS A 243 0.79 12.85 -5.41
N THR A 244 0.76 11.78 -4.65
CA THR A 244 0.76 10.42 -5.19
C THR A 244 -0.69 9.97 -5.34
N PRO A 245 -1.15 9.56 -6.54
CA PRO A 245 -2.51 9.07 -6.75
C PRO A 245 -2.71 7.73 -6.04
N ILE A 246 -3.92 7.51 -5.52
CA ILE A 246 -4.29 6.28 -4.82
C ILE A 246 -5.02 5.34 -5.77
N GLY A 247 -4.68 4.05 -5.73
CA GLY A 247 -5.24 3.02 -6.61
C GLY A 247 -4.57 2.96 -7.98
N VAL A 248 -3.54 3.76 -8.22
CA VAL A 248 -2.79 3.79 -9.48
C VAL A 248 -1.43 3.15 -9.26
N VAL A 249 -1.06 2.22 -10.12
CA VAL A 249 0.28 1.60 -10.10
C VAL A 249 1.27 2.44 -10.90
N GLU A 250 2.56 2.24 -10.66
CA GLU A 250 3.63 2.92 -11.39
C GLU A 250 4.57 1.91 -12.04
N THR A 251 4.78 2.04 -13.35
CA THR A 251 5.84 1.29 -14.03
C THR A 251 7.17 2.00 -13.81
N ILE A 252 8.01 1.45 -12.93
CA ILE A 252 9.31 2.06 -12.56
C ILE A 252 10.46 1.63 -13.49
N LYS A 253 10.29 0.50 -14.18
CA LYS A 253 11.20 0.01 -15.22
C LYS A 253 10.39 -0.66 -16.32
N THR A 254 10.63 -0.30 -17.57
CA THR A 254 10.00 -0.95 -18.70
C THR A 254 10.75 -2.23 -19.09
N GLY A 255 10.03 -3.25 -19.54
CA GLY A 255 10.59 -4.53 -19.97
C GLY A 255 9.68 -5.28 -20.93
N THR A 256 10.16 -6.40 -21.48
CA THR A 256 9.47 -7.16 -22.52
C THR A 256 9.32 -8.66 -22.24
N ASP A 257 10.07 -9.21 -21.30
CA ASP A 257 10.17 -10.66 -21.11
C ASP A 257 9.32 -11.19 -19.94
N ILE A 258 9.18 -10.41 -18.87
CA ILE A 258 8.43 -10.77 -17.66
C ILE A 258 7.95 -9.52 -16.93
N THR A 259 6.76 -9.57 -16.33
CA THR A 259 6.23 -8.54 -15.41
C THR A 259 6.53 -8.94 -13.98
N LEU A 260 7.26 -8.10 -13.26
CA LEU A 260 7.55 -8.20 -11.83
C LEU A 260 6.69 -7.20 -11.08
N VAL A 261 5.85 -7.69 -10.16
CA VAL A 261 4.91 -6.87 -9.40
C VAL A 261 5.27 -6.94 -7.93
N SER A 262 5.45 -5.78 -7.30
CA SER A 262 5.75 -5.68 -5.87
C SER A 262 5.32 -4.33 -5.30
N TYR A 263 5.60 -4.08 -4.03
CA TYR A 263 5.28 -2.85 -3.33
C TYR A 263 6.28 -2.58 -2.20
N GLY A 264 6.31 -1.35 -1.70
CA GLY A 264 7.12 -0.96 -0.55
C GLY A 264 8.62 -1.21 -0.73
N SER A 265 9.30 -1.56 0.33
CA SER A 265 10.76 -1.72 0.35
C SER A 265 11.30 -2.89 -0.50
N THR A 266 10.45 -3.87 -0.80
CA THR A 266 10.82 -5.03 -1.63
C THR A 266 11.21 -4.61 -3.04
N LEU A 267 10.65 -3.50 -3.55
CA LEU A 267 10.97 -3.00 -4.90
C LEU A 267 12.45 -2.73 -5.13
N ARG A 268 13.21 -2.32 -4.11
CA ARG A 268 14.67 -2.13 -4.23
C ARG A 268 15.40 -3.41 -4.60
N LEU A 269 14.94 -4.54 -4.06
CA LEU A 269 15.51 -5.85 -4.38
C LEU A 269 15.08 -6.32 -5.77
N VAL A 270 13.85 -5.99 -6.16
CA VAL A 270 13.34 -6.27 -7.52
C VAL A 270 14.14 -5.47 -8.55
N GLU A 271 14.44 -4.19 -8.28
CA GLU A 271 15.29 -3.36 -9.15
C GLU A 271 16.72 -3.92 -9.25
N GLN A 272 17.30 -4.33 -8.12
CA GLN A 272 18.61 -4.97 -8.10
C GLN A 272 18.62 -6.25 -8.95
N ALA A 273 17.69 -7.16 -8.71
CA ALA A 273 17.57 -8.40 -9.47
C ALA A 273 17.32 -8.14 -10.97
N ALA A 274 16.50 -7.13 -11.31
CA ALA A 274 16.25 -6.78 -12.71
C ALA A 274 17.51 -6.26 -13.44
N ASN A 275 18.41 -5.56 -12.74
CA ASN A 275 19.69 -5.14 -13.30
C ASN A 275 20.62 -6.33 -13.55
N GLU A 276 20.61 -7.33 -12.66
CA GLU A 276 21.36 -8.56 -12.84
C GLU A 276 20.78 -9.42 -13.98
N LEU A 277 19.45 -9.50 -14.10
CA LEU A 277 18.75 -10.19 -15.18
C LEU A 277 19.08 -9.62 -16.57
N GLU A 278 19.28 -8.31 -16.69
CA GLU A 278 19.71 -7.70 -17.95
C GLU A 278 21.07 -8.24 -18.43
N SER A 279 21.98 -8.56 -17.50
CA SER A 279 23.29 -9.12 -17.85
C SER A 279 23.23 -10.49 -18.53
N VAL A 280 22.11 -11.21 -18.32
CA VAL A 280 21.83 -12.51 -18.96
C VAL A 280 20.76 -12.41 -20.05
N GLY A 281 20.41 -11.20 -20.48
CA GLY A 281 19.53 -10.93 -21.61
C GLY A 281 18.04 -11.12 -21.31
N ILE A 282 17.61 -10.91 -20.06
CA ILE A 282 16.21 -10.91 -19.62
C ILE A 282 15.77 -9.48 -19.30
N SER A 283 14.77 -8.97 -20.01
CA SER A 283 14.22 -7.64 -19.86
C SER A 283 12.96 -7.67 -18.98
N ALA A 284 13.09 -7.36 -17.69
CA ALA A 284 12.00 -7.34 -16.74
C ALA A 284 11.30 -5.97 -16.70
N GLU A 285 9.95 -5.99 -16.77
CA GLU A 285 9.13 -4.82 -16.45
C GLU A 285 8.78 -4.83 -14.98
N ILE A 286 9.03 -3.71 -14.27
CA ILE A 286 8.78 -3.60 -12.83
C ILE A 286 7.61 -2.66 -12.59
N ILE A 287 6.62 -3.15 -11.84
CA ILE A 287 5.44 -2.39 -11.44
C ILE A 287 5.39 -2.27 -9.92
N ASP A 288 5.35 -1.02 -9.45
CA ASP A 288 5.04 -0.65 -8.08
C ASP A 288 3.53 -0.52 -7.89
N ILE A 289 2.96 -1.36 -7.03
CA ILE A 289 1.52 -1.33 -6.71
C ILE A 289 1.15 -0.05 -5.98
N GLN A 290 1.99 0.50 -5.13
CA GLN A 290 1.80 1.69 -4.30
C GLN A 290 0.63 1.59 -3.31
N SER A 291 -0.52 1.07 -3.71
CA SER A 291 -1.71 0.89 -2.87
C SER A 291 -2.31 -0.50 -3.04
N LEU A 292 -2.54 -1.18 -1.92
CA LEU A 292 -3.20 -2.50 -1.90
C LEU A 292 -4.73 -2.38 -1.87
N LEU A 293 -5.26 -1.31 -1.25
CA LEU A 293 -6.67 -0.96 -1.24
C LEU A 293 -6.82 0.55 -1.49
N PRO A 294 -7.40 0.99 -2.63
CA PRO A 294 -7.82 0.20 -3.79
C PRO A 294 -6.64 -0.33 -4.61
N PHE A 295 -6.87 -1.41 -5.36
CA PHE A 295 -5.85 -2.07 -6.17
C PHE A 295 -6.03 -1.74 -7.64
N ASP A 296 -4.98 -1.24 -8.30
CA ASP A 296 -4.83 -1.07 -9.76
C ASP A 296 -6.15 -0.76 -10.52
N ILE A 297 -6.76 0.38 -10.19
CA ILE A 297 -8.09 0.77 -10.71
C ILE A 297 -8.12 0.95 -12.23
N ASN A 298 -6.96 1.14 -12.87
CA ASN A 298 -6.82 1.32 -14.31
C ASN A 298 -6.51 0.02 -15.04
N HIS A 299 -6.31 -1.07 -14.32
CA HIS A 299 -5.87 -2.38 -14.86
C HIS A 299 -4.57 -2.25 -15.68
N ASP A 300 -3.60 -1.50 -15.16
CA ASP A 300 -2.33 -1.27 -15.86
C ASP A 300 -1.41 -2.50 -15.76
N ILE A 301 -1.53 -3.32 -14.69
CA ILE A 301 -0.76 -4.55 -14.54
C ILE A 301 -1.11 -5.55 -15.64
N VAL A 302 -2.40 -5.72 -15.95
CA VAL A 302 -2.78 -6.65 -17.02
C VAL A 302 -2.30 -6.19 -18.40
N LYS A 303 -2.14 -4.88 -18.63
CA LYS A 303 -1.54 -4.36 -19.86
C LYS A 303 -0.07 -4.75 -19.98
N SER A 304 0.67 -4.72 -18.87
CA SER A 304 2.04 -5.22 -18.82
C SER A 304 2.11 -6.71 -19.07
N VAL A 305 1.28 -7.52 -18.38
CA VAL A 305 1.23 -8.97 -18.59
C VAL A 305 0.88 -9.34 -20.02
N ALA A 306 -0.01 -8.58 -20.67
CA ALA A 306 -0.35 -8.80 -22.08
C ALA A 306 0.84 -8.58 -23.05
N LYS A 307 1.82 -7.76 -22.64
CA LYS A 307 3.05 -7.52 -23.39
C LYS A 307 4.12 -8.57 -23.09
N THR A 308 4.29 -8.94 -21.84
CA THR A 308 5.40 -9.80 -21.37
C THR A 308 5.06 -11.28 -21.33
N ASN A 309 3.78 -11.62 -21.24
CA ASN A 309 3.18 -12.96 -21.16
C ASN A 309 3.59 -13.77 -19.91
N ARG A 310 4.33 -13.18 -18.95
CA ARG A 310 4.80 -13.83 -17.72
C ARG A 310 4.62 -12.91 -16.53
N LEU A 311 4.32 -13.52 -15.38
CA LEU A 311 4.03 -12.78 -14.16
C LEU A 311 4.71 -13.42 -12.95
N LEU A 312 5.46 -12.60 -12.20
CA LEU A 312 5.94 -12.92 -10.86
C LEU A 312 5.51 -11.82 -9.88
N VAL A 313 4.81 -12.21 -8.82
CA VAL A 313 4.47 -11.33 -7.69
C VAL A 313 5.47 -11.58 -6.57
N ILE A 314 6.17 -10.54 -6.14
CA ILE A 314 7.17 -10.60 -5.07
C ILE A 314 6.61 -9.90 -3.84
N ASP A 315 6.65 -10.57 -2.70
CA ASP A 315 6.05 -10.11 -1.45
C ASP A 315 6.88 -10.58 -0.25
N GLU A 316 7.03 -9.76 0.76
CA GLU A 316 7.70 -10.16 1.99
C GLU A 316 6.74 -10.71 3.07
N ASP A 317 5.44 -10.77 2.80
CA ASP A 317 4.49 -11.54 3.62
C ASP A 317 4.73 -13.06 3.44
N VAL A 318 4.19 -13.86 4.33
CA VAL A 318 4.28 -15.32 4.25
C VAL A 318 3.42 -15.88 3.10
N PRO A 319 3.62 -17.14 2.66
CA PRO A 319 2.79 -17.76 1.65
C PRO A 319 1.29 -17.68 2.02
N GLY A 320 0.47 -17.24 1.05
CA GLY A 320 -0.95 -17.01 1.29
C GLY A 320 -1.29 -15.63 1.87
N GLY A 321 -0.29 -14.75 2.03
CA GLY A 321 -0.45 -13.36 2.45
C GLY A 321 -0.96 -12.44 1.35
N ALA A 322 -0.42 -11.21 1.27
CA ALA A 322 -0.87 -10.23 0.27
C ALA A 322 -0.65 -10.69 -1.17
N SER A 323 0.39 -11.48 -1.44
CA SER A 323 0.64 -12.04 -2.77
C SER A 323 -0.51 -12.89 -3.31
N ALA A 324 -1.26 -13.59 -2.45
CA ALA A 324 -2.44 -14.36 -2.85
C ALA A 324 -3.57 -13.43 -3.33
N TYR A 325 -3.83 -12.34 -2.59
CA TYR A 325 -4.78 -11.31 -2.99
C TYR A 325 -4.37 -10.65 -4.31
N ILE A 326 -3.11 -10.22 -4.43
CA ILE A 326 -2.56 -9.56 -5.62
C ILE A 326 -2.69 -10.47 -6.84
N LEU A 327 -2.32 -11.75 -6.69
CA LEU A 327 -2.41 -12.72 -7.77
C LEU A 327 -3.86 -12.95 -8.22
N GLN A 328 -4.79 -13.07 -7.28
CA GLN A 328 -6.21 -13.21 -7.58
C GLN A 328 -6.77 -11.98 -8.32
N GLU A 329 -6.43 -10.76 -7.87
CA GLU A 329 -6.84 -9.53 -8.54
C GLU A 329 -6.34 -9.49 -9.99
N ILE A 330 -5.08 -9.82 -10.23
CA ILE A 330 -4.48 -9.76 -11.57
C ILE A 330 -5.04 -10.87 -12.47
N VAL A 331 -5.01 -12.12 -11.98
CA VAL A 331 -5.30 -13.30 -12.82
C VAL A 331 -6.79 -13.47 -13.07
N GLU A 332 -7.62 -13.36 -12.01
CA GLU A 332 -9.06 -13.59 -12.09
C GLU A 332 -9.83 -12.30 -12.38
N ASN A 333 -9.70 -11.27 -11.52
CA ASN A 333 -10.54 -10.08 -11.61
C ASN A 333 -10.19 -9.20 -12.82
N GLN A 334 -8.89 -9.03 -13.13
CA GLN A 334 -8.42 -8.32 -14.31
C GLN A 334 -8.28 -9.23 -15.55
N ASN A 335 -8.53 -10.55 -15.39
CA ASN A 335 -8.51 -11.52 -16.48
C ASN A 335 -7.15 -11.63 -17.21
N ALA A 336 -6.04 -11.53 -16.47
CA ALA A 336 -4.70 -11.65 -17.04
C ALA A 336 -4.36 -13.08 -17.50
N TYR A 337 -5.08 -14.10 -17.00
CA TYR A 337 -4.87 -15.51 -17.34
C TYR A 337 -4.75 -15.76 -18.85
N LYS A 338 -5.58 -15.10 -19.66
CA LYS A 338 -5.61 -15.27 -21.12
C LYS A 338 -4.34 -14.79 -21.85
N HIS A 339 -3.47 -14.07 -21.17
CA HIS A 339 -2.24 -13.51 -21.74
C HIS A 339 -0.99 -14.30 -21.32
N LEU A 340 -1.11 -15.22 -20.36
CA LEU A 340 0.03 -15.95 -19.81
C LEU A 340 0.44 -17.12 -20.72
N ASP A 341 1.74 -17.26 -20.95
CA ASP A 341 2.38 -18.40 -21.62
C ASP A 341 3.11 -19.35 -20.64
N SER A 342 3.20 -18.96 -19.36
CA SER A 342 3.70 -19.76 -18.26
C SER A 342 2.81 -19.60 -17.02
N ALA A 343 2.94 -20.52 -16.06
CA ALA A 343 2.20 -20.42 -14.79
C ALA A 343 2.61 -19.13 -14.04
N PRO A 344 1.66 -18.27 -13.66
CA PRO A 344 1.97 -17.12 -12.82
C PRO A 344 2.45 -17.61 -11.46
N GLN A 345 3.49 -16.98 -10.92
CA GLN A 345 4.13 -17.41 -9.69
C GLN A 345 4.19 -16.30 -8.65
N THR A 346 4.39 -16.72 -7.40
CA THR A 346 4.69 -15.83 -6.27
C THR A 346 6.06 -16.17 -5.71
N LEU A 347 6.78 -15.18 -5.22
CA LEU A 347 7.95 -15.31 -4.39
C LEU A 347 7.69 -14.59 -3.07
N THR A 348 7.66 -15.32 -1.96
CA THR A 348 7.24 -14.82 -0.65
C THR A 348 8.30 -15.09 0.41
N SER A 349 8.14 -14.50 1.59
CA SER A 349 8.87 -14.97 2.77
C SER A 349 8.60 -16.45 3.01
N LYS A 350 9.53 -17.09 3.72
CA LYS A 350 9.35 -18.46 4.20
C LYS A 350 8.31 -18.49 5.35
N ALA A 351 7.58 -19.60 5.48
CA ALA A 351 6.51 -19.75 6.47
C ALA A 351 7.04 -19.98 7.90
N HIS A 352 7.90 -19.07 8.36
CA HIS A 352 8.44 -19.08 9.73
C HIS A 352 8.79 -17.66 10.18
N ARG A 353 9.04 -17.46 11.46
CA ARG A 353 9.54 -16.18 11.98
C ARG A 353 11.00 -15.97 11.56
N PRO A 354 11.43 -14.74 11.25
CA PRO A 354 12.84 -14.43 11.03
C PRO A 354 13.71 -14.87 12.21
N ALA A 355 14.89 -15.37 11.93
CA ALA A 355 15.86 -15.72 12.95
C ALA A 355 16.42 -14.48 13.63
N TYR A 356 16.94 -14.63 14.85
CA TYR A 356 17.77 -13.62 15.46
C TYR A 356 19.09 -13.49 14.69
N GLY A 357 19.61 -12.28 14.63
CA GLY A 357 20.86 -11.97 13.96
C GLY A 357 20.65 -11.09 12.73
N THR A 358 21.73 -10.57 12.20
CA THR A 358 21.74 -9.58 11.12
C THR A 358 21.39 -10.16 9.75
N ASP A 359 21.44 -11.47 9.59
CA ASP A 359 21.13 -12.22 8.38
C ASP A 359 19.73 -12.87 8.40
N GLY A 360 18.97 -12.67 9.49
CA GLY A 360 17.65 -13.28 9.66
C GLY A 360 16.66 -12.88 8.55
N ASP A 361 16.67 -11.63 8.13
CA ASP A 361 15.82 -11.15 7.04
C ASP A 361 16.26 -11.71 5.69
N TYR A 362 17.56 -11.75 5.40
CA TYR A 362 18.09 -12.32 4.16
C TYR A 362 17.70 -13.80 3.99
N PHE A 363 17.76 -14.57 5.07
CA PHE A 363 17.36 -15.98 5.05
C PHE A 363 15.86 -16.19 4.93
N SER A 364 15.08 -15.33 5.56
CA SER A 364 13.63 -15.52 5.75
C SER A 364 12.78 -14.86 4.67
N LYS A 365 13.23 -13.72 4.14
CA LYS A 365 12.50 -12.90 3.17
C LYS A 365 13.15 -12.98 1.79
N PRO A 366 12.43 -12.67 0.68
CA PRO A 366 13.04 -12.67 -0.64
C PRO A 366 14.28 -11.78 -0.72
N SER A 367 15.36 -12.30 -1.28
CA SER A 367 16.57 -11.56 -1.63
C SER A 367 16.59 -11.23 -3.13
N ALA A 368 17.57 -10.43 -3.59
CA ALA A 368 17.74 -10.18 -5.02
C ALA A 368 18.12 -11.46 -5.78
N GLU A 369 18.91 -12.32 -5.15
CA GLU A 369 19.30 -13.62 -5.68
C GLU A 369 18.10 -14.56 -5.83
N ASP A 370 17.22 -14.65 -4.81
CA ASP A 370 15.99 -15.46 -4.89
C ASP A 370 15.09 -14.97 -6.05
N ILE A 371 15.01 -13.66 -6.25
CA ILE A 371 14.22 -13.06 -7.35
C ILE A 371 14.86 -13.42 -8.69
N PHE A 372 16.19 -13.27 -8.81
CA PHE A 372 16.93 -13.61 -10.03
C PHE A 372 16.74 -15.08 -10.40
N GLU A 373 17.00 -16.01 -9.46
CA GLU A 373 16.85 -17.44 -9.68
C GLU A 373 15.42 -17.83 -10.08
N LYS A 374 14.43 -17.22 -9.41
CA LYS A 374 13.03 -17.49 -9.68
C LYS A 374 12.61 -17.02 -11.08
N VAL A 375 13.02 -15.81 -11.48
CA VAL A 375 12.77 -15.29 -12.84
C VAL A 375 13.50 -16.15 -13.87
N TYR A 376 14.76 -16.48 -13.63
CA TYR A 376 15.54 -17.30 -14.56
C TYR A 376 14.90 -18.68 -14.77
N ALA A 377 14.37 -19.31 -13.71
CA ALA A 377 13.66 -20.58 -13.80
C ALA A 377 12.39 -20.48 -14.69
N ILE A 378 11.62 -19.39 -14.56
CA ILE A 378 10.46 -19.13 -15.43
C ILE A 378 10.90 -18.96 -16.89
N MET A 379 12.00 -18.26 -17.14
CA MET A 379 12.53 -18.04 -18.49
C MET A 379 13.14 -19.32 -19.09
N ASN A 380 13.77 -20.15 -18.26
CA ASN A 380 14.27 -21.48 -18.68
C ASN A 380 13.10 -22.40 -19.09
N GLU A 381 12.02 -22.46 -18.32
CA GLU A 381 10.81 -23.20 -18.66
C GLU A 381 10.26 -22.78 -20.04
N ALA A 382 10.19 -21.48 -20.27
CA ALA A 382 9.65 -20.92 -21.52
C ALA A 382 10.58 -21.17 -22.74
N ASN A 383 11.90 -21.09 -22.55
CA ASN A 383 12.88 -21.29 -23.61
C ASN A 383 14.22 -21.85 -23.09
N PRO A 384 14.31 -23.19 -22.85
CA PRO A 384 15.50 -23.81 -22.28
C PRO A 384 16.73 -23.74 -23.21
N THR A 385 16.54 -23.50 -24.50
CA THR A 385 17.66 -23.31 -25.44
C THR A 385 18.33 -21.95 -25.25
N LYS A 386 17.53 -20.91 -25.06
CA LYS A 386 18.04 -19.54 -24.84
C LYS A 386 18.53 -19.36 -23.40
N TYR A 387 17.85 -19.98 -22.45
CA TYR A 387 18.13 -19.90 -21.02
C TYR A 387 18.43 -21.31 -20.46
N PRO A 388 19.63 -21.85 -20.61
CA PRO A 388 19.99 -23.18 -20.10
C PRO A 388 19.94 -23.21 -18.57
N ASN A 389 19.92 -24.41 -17.98
CA ASN A 389 19.93 -24.56 -16.53
C ASN A 389 21.12 -23.81 -15.91
N LEU A 390 20.90 -23.15 -14.79
CA LEU A 390 21.94 -22.43 -14.04
C LEU A 390 22.91 -23.39 -13.36
N TYR A 391 22.43 -24.58 -12.97
CA TYR A 391 23.20 -25.60 -12.24
C TYR A 391 23.02 -26.99 -12.87
#